data_a94aa2534ad6ff70fae9e3ff8b400b66
#
_entry.id   a94aa2534ad6ff70fae9e3ff8b400b66
#
_cell.length_a   1.000
_cell.length_b   1.000
_cell.length_c   1.000
_cell.angle_alpha   90.00
_cell.angle_beta   90.00
_cell.angle_gamma   90.00
#
_symmetry.space_group_name_H-M   'P 1'
#
loop_
_entity.id
_entity.type
_entity.pdbx_description
1 polymer ?
#
loop_
_entity_poly.entity_id
_entity_poly.type
_entity_poly.pdbx_seq_one_letter_code
_entity_poly.pdbx_strand_id
1 'polypeptide(L)'
;ACAAGWHIKASSTRIAFVNYQAIALGQISKANDNSSVKISELPVERLDEAGHYDMVFVNAMGLRVTDEQRQALVEAAENGTPVLTTAATNPQNSIVSVDSVDYVYLSQYLTGGRANYRNMLRYVRRFIDGKSIFAPAPADPQLSASSLLYYPSDNDDLNFASVAEYETFLRRTGRWKEGAPRIVLTGQMGVPDSLVAVLERTGNMVYPVNSIQLFIKEGHADSVTVSAMINMAHGRMGDMVVDYLGKNNIP
;
A
#
# COMPACT_ATOMS: atom_id res chain seq x y z
N ALA A 1 -48.96 12.94 -16.82
CA ALA A 1 -47.84 12.08 -17.21
C ALA A 1 -46.80 12.12 -16.06
N CYS A 2 -46.76 11.07 -15.20
CA CYS A 2 -45.75 10.93 -14.17
C CYS A 2 -44.46 10.44 -14.83
N ALA A 3 -43.42 11.28 -14.85
CA ALA A 3 -42.09 10.85 -15.17
C ALA A 3 -41.57 9.95 -14.03
N ALA A 4 -41.56 8.65 -14.27
CA ALA A 4 -40.86 7.72 -13.37
C ALA A 4 -39.34 8.04 -13.44
N GLY A 5 -38.82 8.73 -12.42
CA GLY A 5 -37.40 8.96 -12.28
C GLY A 5 -36.71 7.63 -12.12
N TRP A 6 -35.96 7.22 -13.11
CA TRP A 6 -35.07 6.08 -13.01
C TRP A 6 -33.93 6.46 -12.08
N HIS A 7 -34.06 6.14 -10.79
CA HIS A 7 -32.93 6.14 -9.88
C HIS A 7 -32.06 4.94 -10.25
N ILE A 8 -31.12 5.14 -11.17
CA ILE A 8 -30.02 4.19 -11.36
C ILE A 8 -29.15 4.30 -10.09
N LYS A 9 -29.47 3.50 -9.08
CA LYS A 9 -28.62 3.29 -7.94
C LYS A 9 -27.40 2.55 -8.47
N ALA A 10 -26.28 3.25 -8.70
CA ALA A 10 -25.05 2.60 -9.10
C ALA A 10 -24.73 1.52 -8.05
N SER A 11 -24.80 0.24 -8.46
CA SER A 11 -24.52 -0.88 -7.57
C SER A 11 -23.09 -0.77 -7.03
N SER A 12 -22.85 -1.22 -5.81
CA SER A 12 -21.52 -1.22 -5.21
C SER A 12 -20.59 -2.17 -5.94
N THR A 13 -19.31 -1.85 -5.97
CA THR A 13 -18.23 -2.78 -6.31
C THR A 13 -17.68 -3.38 -5.02
N ARG A 14 -17.73 -4.69 -4.89
CA ARG A 14 -17.28 -5.42 -3.69
C ARG A 14 -15.94 -6.07 -3.96
N ILE A 15 -14.93 -5.69 -3.18
CA ILE A 15 -13.57 -6.17 -3.33
C ILE A 15 -13.17 -6.91 -2.06
N ALA A 16 -12.77 -8.17 -2.20
CA ALA A 16 -12.26 -8.98 -1.11
C ALA A 16 -10.74 -9.03 -1.11
N PHE A 17 -10.17 -9.09 0.08
CA PHE A 17 -8.75 -9.29 0.31
C PHE A 17 -8.55 -10.51 1.22
N VAL A 18 -7.80 -11.50 0.74
CA VAL A 18 -7.50 -12.75 1.45
C VAL A 18 -6.05 -12.72 1.92
N ASN A 19 -5.82 -13.00 3.19
CA ASN A 19 -4.49 -13.07 3.81
C ASN A 19 -3.66 -11.76 3.70
N TYR A 20 -4.35 -10.62 3.72
CA TYR A 20 -3.69 -9.31 3.83
C TYR A 20 -3.56 -8.91 5.29
N GLN A 21 -2.45 -8.28 5.62
CA GLN A 21 -2.25 -7.75 6.97
C GLN A 21 -3.18 -6.56 7.22
N ALA A 22 -3.64 -6.41 8.46
CA ALA A 22 -4.56 -5.33 8.85
C ALA A 22 -4.02 -3.93 8.51
N ILE A 23 -2.69 -3.73 8.59
CA ILE A 23 -2.05 -2.45 8.24
C ILE A 23 -2.18 -2.16 6.73
N ALA A 24 -2.01 -3.17 5.88
CA ALA A 24 -2.18 -3.02 4.43
C ALA A 24 -3.63 -2.72 4.06
N LEU A 25 -4.58 -3.45 4.64
CA LEU A 25 -6.02 -3.19 4.45
C LEU A 25 -6.41 -1.79 4.94
N GLY A 26 -5.83 -1.34 6.06
CA GLY A 26 -6.04 0.02 6.56
C GLY A 26 -5.57 1.10 5.58
N GLN A 27 -4.42 0.90 4.94
CA GLN A 27 -3.90 1.82 3.92
C GLN A 27 -4.76 1.83 2.65
N ILE A 28 -5.15 0.64 2.16
CA ILE A 28 -6.06 0.51 1.01
C ILE A 28 -7.40 1.19 1.31
N SER A 29 -7.95 0.95 2.49
CA SER A 29 -9.23 1.55 2.92
C SER A 29 -9.16 3.07 3.02
N LYS A 30 -8.06 3.63 3.53
CA LYS A 30 -7.82 5.08 3.58
C LYS A 30 -7.64 5.71 2.19
N ALA A 31 -7.17 4.93 1.23
CA ALA A 31 -7.01 5.39 -0.15
C ALA A 31 -8.34 5.40 -0.93
N ASN A 32 -9.37 4.73 -0.43
CA ASN A 32 -10.67 4.65 -1.09
C ASN A 32 -11.40 6.00 -1.05
N ASP A 33 -11.54 6.64 -2.20
CA ASP A 33 -12.24 7.90 -2.38
C ASP A 33 -13.66 7.73 -2.97
N ASN A 34 -14.15 6.49 -3.07
CA ASN A 34 -15.45 6.17 -3.65
C ASN A 34 -16.30 5.32 -2.71
N SER A 35 -17.35 5.90 -2.15
CA SER A 35 -18.27 5.22 -1.24
C SER A 35 -19.00 4.02 -1.86
N SER A 36 -19.04 3.92 -3.20
CA SER A 36 -19.59 2.76 -3.91
C SER A 36 -18.63 1.59 -4.01
N VAL A 37 -17.35 1.76 -3.66
CA VAL A 37 -16.38 0.67 -3.55
C VAL A 37 -16.37 0.18 -2.10
N LYS A 38 -16.64 -1.11 -1.92
CA LYS A 38 -16.68 -1.78 -0.62
C LYS A 38 -15.49 -2.72 -0.52
N ILE A 39 -14.70 -2.54 0.51
CA ILE A 39 -13.50 -3.32 0.79
C ILE A 39 -13.80 -4.22 1.99
N SER A 40 -13.48 -5.50 1.87
CA SER A 40 -13.69 -6.50 2.93
C SER A 40 -12.48 -7.41 3.03
N GLU A 41 -12.12 -7.77 4.25
CA GLU A 41 -11.30 -8.96 4.48
C GLU A 41 -12.17 -10.20 4.25
N LEU A 42 -11.65 -11.17 3.51
CA LEU A 42 -12.26 -12.49 3.35
C LEU A 42 -11.37 -13.53 4.05
N PRO A 43 -11.79 -14.02 5.22
CA PRO A 43 -11.06 -15.06 5.94
C PRO A 43 -10.94 -16.35 5.14
N VAL A 44 -9.86 -17.10 5.35
CA VAL A 44 -9.63 -18.37 4.63
C VAL A 44 -10.72 -19.43 4.91
N GLU A 45 -11.38 -19.32 6.05
CA GLU A 45 -12.51 -20.21 6.43
C GLU A 45 -13.78 -19.93 5.64
N ARG A 46 -13.81 -18.81 4.89
CA ARG A 46 -14.99 -18.35 4.12
C ARG A 46 -14.69 -18.18 2.64
N LEU A 47 -13.71 -18.90 2.10
CA LEU A 47 -13.34 -18.78 0.68
C LEU A 47 -14.45 -19.29 -0.27
N ASP A 48 -15.40 -20.06 0.21
CA ASP A 48 -16.64 -20.41 -0.49
C ASP A 48 -17.52 -19.19 -0.82
N GLU A 49 -17.32 -18.07 -0.13
CA GLU A 49 -18.00 -16.82 -0.42
C GLU A 49 -17.30 -15.94 -1.48
N ALA A 50 -16.16 -16.38 -2.02
CA ALA A 50 -15.39 -15.61 -3.00
C ALA A 50 -16.21 -15.21 -4.23
N GLY A 51 -17.14 -16.07 -4.65
CA GLY A 51 -18.08 -15.79 -5.75
C GLY A 51 -19.06 -14.62 -5.52
N HIS A 52 -19.15 -14.10 -4.30
CA HIS A 52 -20.00 -12.95 -3.98
C HIS A 52 -19.30 -11.59 -4.21
N TYR A 53 -18.05 -11.59 -4.63
CA TYR A 53 -17.26 -10.39 -4.84
C TYR A 53 -17.06 -10.08 -6.32
N ASP A 54 -16.88 -8.81 -6.63
CA ASP A 54 -16.61 -8.33 -7.98
C ASP A 54 -15.10 -8.35 -8.29
N MET A 55 -14.25 -8.56 -7.27
CA MET A 55 -12.81 -8.81 -7.37
C MET A 55 -12.30 -9.44 -6.07
N VAL A 56 -11.39 -10.41 -6.19
CA VAL A 56 -10.71 -11.04 -5.05
C VAL A 56 -9.20 -10.93 -5.21
N PHE A 57 -8.54 -10.26 -4.28
CA PHE A 57 -7.09 -10.22 -4.16
C PHE A 57 -6.62 -11.23 -3.12
N VAL A 58 -5.65 -12.05 -3.47
CA VAL A 58 -5.08 -13.07 -2.57
C VAL A 58 -3.58 -12.82 -2.39
N ASN A 59 -3.15 -12.55 -1.17
CA ASN A 59 -1.73 -12.59 -0.83
C ASN A 59 -1.36 -14.02 -0.43
N ALA A 60 -0.71 -14.74 -1.32
CA ALA A 60 -0.38 -16.15 -1.08
C ALA A 60 0.96 -16.36 -0.37
N MET A 61 1.62 -15.30 0.11
CA MET A 61 2.83 -15.43 0.94
C MET A 61 2.48 -16.10 2.28
N GLY A 62 2.99 -17.30 2.49
CA GLY A 62 2.70 -18.07 3.70
C GLY A 62 1.23 -18.50 3.85
N LEU A 63 0.41 -18.39 2.80
CA LEU A 63 -0.99 -18.76 2.82
C LEU A 63 -1.13 -20.27 3.07
N ARG A 64 -1.87 -20.62 4.10
CA ARG A 64 -2.21 -22.01 4.45
C ARG A 64 -3.70 -22.22 4.21
N VAL A 65 -4.01 -23.06 3.24
CA VAL A 65 -5.39 -23.43 2.87
C VAL A 65 -5.48 -24.93 2.68
N THR A 66 -6.64 -25.49 2.98
CA THR A 66 -6.96 -26.89 2.63
C THR A 66 -7.21 -27.00 1.12
N ASP A 67 -7.30 -28.22 0.61
CA ASP A 67 -7.62 -28.45 -0.80
C ASP A 67 -9.04 -27.97 -1.13
N GLU A 68 -9.99 -28.13 -0.22
CA GLU A 68 -11.37 -27.65 -0.37
C GLU A 68 -11.41 -26.11 -0.43
N GLN A 69 -10.65 -25.42 0.44
CA GLN A 69 -10.56 -23.96 0.44
C GLN A 69 -9.93 -23.43 -0.84
N ARG A 70 -8.88 -24.10 -1.33
CA ARG A 70 -8.26 -23.75 -2.62
C ARG A 70 -9.23 -23.97 -3.77
N GLN A 71 -9.94 -25.09 -3.76
CA GLN A 71 -10.93 -25.43 -4.77
C GLN A 71 -12.05 -24.39 -4.83
N ALA A 72 -12.50 -23.87 -3.69
CA ALA A 72 -13.50 -22.79 -3.65
C ALA A 72 -13.05 -21.52 -4.39
N LEU A 73 -11.77 -21.14 -4.29
CA LEU A 73 -11.22 -20.02 -5.06
C LEU A 73 -11.14 -20.32 -6.57
N VAL A 74 -10.77 -21.57 -6.93
CA VAL A 74 -10.74 -22.02 -8.32
C VAL A 74 -12.15 -21.97 -8.92
N GLU A 75 -13.13 -22.51 -8.22
CA GLU A 75 -14.53 -22.50 -8.66
C GLU A 75 -15.09 -21.08 -8.80
N ALA A 76 -14.76 -20.16 -7.87
CA ALA A 76 -15.14 -18.77 -8.00
C ALA A 76 -14.53 -18.14 -9.27
N ALA A 77 -13.27 -18.42 -9.55
CA ALA A 77 -12.57 -17.93 -10.75
C ALA A 77 -13.17 -18.52 -12.04
N GLU A 78 -13.46 -19.82 -12.07
CA GLU A 78 -14.08 -20.50 -13.21
C GLU A 78 -15.51 -20.01 -13.46
N ASN A 79 -16.23 -19.63 -12.41
CA ASN A 79 -17.57 -19.05 -12.48
C ASN A 79 -17.56 -17.52 -12.79
N GLY A 80 -16.40 -16.95 -13.11
CA GLY A 80 -16.28 -15.60 -13.61
C GLY A 80 -15.97 -14.53 -12.56
N THR A 81 -15.67 -14.90 -11.30
CA THR A 81 -15.16 -13.95 -10.32
C THR A 81 -13.69 -13.64 -10.64
N PRO A 82 -13.31 -12.38 -10.87
CA PRO A 82 -11.92 -12.01 -11.07
C PRO A 82 -11.10 -12.27 -9.80
N VAL A 83 -10.08 -13.13 -9.91
CA VAL A 83 -9.16 -13.47 -8.81
C VAL A 83 -7.74 -13.12 -9.24
N LEU A 84 -7.02 -12.45 -8.37
CA LEU A 84 -5.59 -12.14 -8.55
C LEU A 84 -4.80 -12.59 -7.32
N THR A 85 -4.00 -13.62 -7.48
CA THR A 85 -3.04 -14.06 -6.47
C THR A 85 -1.69 -13.42 -6.69
N THR A 86 -1.10 -12.90 -5.62
CA THR A 86 0.26 -12.37 -5.58
C THR A 86 1.12 -13.13 -4.59
N ALA A 87 2.45 -13.08 -4.76
CA ALA A 87 3.45 -13.63 -3.83
C ALA A 87 3.25 -15.11 -3.47
N ALA A 88 2.81 -15.94 -4.41
CA ALA A 88 2.58 -17.36 -4.17
C ALA A 88 3.90 -18.09 -3.87
N THR A 89 4.06 -18.53 -2.62
CA THR A 89 5.17 -19.40 -2.18
C THR A 89 4.89 -20.88 -2.50
N ASN A 90 3.62 -21.26 -2.59
CA ASN A 90 3.18 -22.53 -3.14
C ASN A 90 2.52 -22.30 -4.51
N PRO A 91 3.05 -22.85 -5.61
CA PRO A 91 2.50 -22.65 -6.96
C PRO A 91 1.02 -23.05 -7.08
N GLN A 92 0.54 -24.03 -6.30
CA GLN A 92 -0.86 -24.42 -6.30
C GLN A 92 -1.82 -23.33 -5.81
N ASN A 93 -1.30 -22.35 -5.04
CA ASN A 93 -2.07 -21.19 -4.57
C ASN A 93 -2.05 -20.04 -5.59
N SER A 94 -1.41 -20.19 -6.73
CA SER A 94 -1.36 -19.16 -7.78
C SER A 94 -2.59 -19.26 -8.67
N ILE A 95 -3.67 -18.57 -8.26
CA ILE A 95 -4.93 -18.52 -9.00
C ILE A 95 -5.06 -17.11 -9.59
N VAL A 96 -5.08 -17.01 -10.91
CA VAL A 96 -5.20 -15.75 -11.64
C VAL A 96 -6.25 -15.94 -12.74
N SER A 97 -7.36 -15.20 -12.66
CA SER A 97 -8.43 -15.22 -13.65
C SER A 97 -8.67 -13.87 -14.33
N VAL A 98 -7.86 -12.86 -14.00
CA VAL A 98 -7.83 -11.60 -14.74
C VAL A 98 -6.97 -11.75 -16.01
N ASP A 99 -7.24 -10.92 -17.03
CA ASP A 99 -6.43 -10.96 -18.25
C ASP A 99 -5.01 -10.40 -18.04
N SER A 100 -4.14 -10.53 -19.04
CA SER A 100 -2.74 -10.15 -18.93
C SER A 100 -2.53 -8.64 -18.75
N VAL A 101 -3.40 -7.80 -19.30
CA VAL A 101 -3.32 -6.35 -19.17
C VAL A 101 -3.73 -5.95 -17.77
N ASP A 102 -4.88 -6.45 -17.30
CA ASP A 102 -5.37 -6.22 -15.95
C ASP A 102 -4.39 -6.72 -14.90
N TYR A 103 -3.77 -7.90 -15.13
CA TYR A 103 -2.72 -8.43 -14.27
C TYR A 103 -1.56 -7.44 -14.08
N VAL A 104 -1.06 -6.87 -15.17
CA VAL A 104 0.07 -5.92 -15.11
C VAL A 104 -0.31 -4.67 -14.32
N TYR A 105 -1.46 -4.04 -14.64
CA TYR A 105 -1.90 -2.83 -13.95
C TYR A 105 -2.15 -3.07 -12.47
N LEU A 106 -2.90 -4.13 -12.12
CA LEU A 106 -3.24 -4.45 -10.73
C LEU A 106 -1.98 -4.82 -9.92
N SER A 107 -1.06 -5.59 -10.50
CA SER A 107 0.20 -5.94 -9.83
C SER A 107 1.08 -4.71 -9.56
N GLN A 108 1.12 -3.75 -10.49
CA GLN A 108 1.85 -2.50 -10.31
C GLN A 108 1.21 -1.59 -9.25
N TYR A 109 -0.11 -1.46 -9.23
CA TYR A 109 -0.80 -0.71 -8.16
C TYR A 109 -0.57 -1.32 -6.78
N LEU A 110 -0.47 -2.65 -6.68
CA LEU A 110 -0.22 -3.37 -5.43
C LEU A 110 1.20 -3.17 -4.87
N THR A 111 2.11 -2.53 -5.62
CA THR A 111 3.43 -2.15 -5.09
C THR A 111 3.36 -1.15 -3.94
N GLY A 112 2.21 -0.50 -3.76
CA GLY A 112 1.91 0.34 -2.61
C GLY A 112 1.89 1.83 -2.90
N GLY A 113 1.60 2.59 -1.85
CA GLY A 113 1.37 4.03 -1.90
C GLY A 113 -0.10 4.40 -2.07
N ARG A 114 -0.52 5.49 -1.44
CA ARG A 114 -1.93 5.92 -1.42
C ARG A 114 -2.49 6.16 -2.82
N ALA A 115 -1.71 6.80 -3.71
CA ALA A 115 -2.11 7.05 -5.09
C ALA A 115 -2.35 5.74 -5.85
N ASN A 116 -1.45 4.77 -5.71
CA ASN A 116 -1.59 3.46 -6.36
C ASN A 116 -2.81 2.71 -5.84
N TYR A 117 -3.03 2.64 -4.53
CA TYR A 117 -4.21 1.97 -3.97
C TYR A 117 -5.51 2.64 -4.40
N ARG A 118 -5.57 3.98 -4.42
CA ARG A 118 -6.75 4.69 -4.94
C ARG A 118 -7.02 4.37 -6.40
N ASN A 119 -5.99 4.39 -7.23
CA ASN A 119 -6.13 4.10 -8.65
C ASN A 119 -6.43 2.62 -8.91
N MET A 120 -5.92 1.69 -8.10
CA MET A 120 -6.31 0.28 -8.12
C MET A 120 -7.82 0.11 -7.90
N LEU A 121 -8.37 0.75 -6.87
CA LEU A 121 -9.79 0.65 -6.56
C LEU A 121 -10.66 1.26 -7.67
N ARG A 122 -10.23 2.38 -8.26
CA ARG A 122 -10.87 2.98 -9.45
C ARG A 122 -10.78 2.07 -10.67
N TYR A 123 -9.62 1.42 -10.87
CA TYR A 123 -9.39 0.48 -11.96
C TYR A 123 -10.32 -0.73 -11.85
N VAL A 124 -10.38 -1.34 -10.68
CA VAL A 124 -11.29 -2.48 -10.42
C VAL A 124 -12.73 -2.09 -10.73
N ARG A 125 -13.21 -0.96 -10.20
CA ARG A 125 -14.58 -0.54 -10.43
C ARG A 125 -14.88 -0.28 -11.91
N ARG A 126 -13.96 0.41 -12.60
CA ARG A 126 -14.18 0.87 -13.97
C ARG A 126 -14.00 -0.20 -15.02
N PHE A 127 -12.93 -1.00 -14.89
CA PHE A 127 -12.50 -1.93 -15.93
C PHE A 127 -12.80 -3.38 -15.60
N ILE A 128 -12.59 -3.81 -14.36
CA ILE A 128 -12.88 -5.19 -13.96
C ILE A 128 -14.40 -5.38 -13.76
N ASP A 129 -15.03 -4.53 -12.97
CA ASP A 129 -16.46 -4.60 -12.66
C ASP A 129 -17.34 -3.88 -13.72
N GLY A 130 -16.74 -3.18 -14.69
CA GLY A 130 -17.43 -2.53 -15.79
C GLY A 130 -18.33 -1.35 -15.40
N LYS A 131 -18.29 -0.87 -14.17
CA LYS A 131 -19.14 0.20 -13.64
C LYS A 131 -18.50 1.57 -13.88
N SER A 132 -18.49 2.05 -15.13
CA SER A 132 -17.85 3.31 -15.50
C SER A 132 -18.58 4.56 -14.97
N ILE A 133 -19.87 4.48 -14.64
CA ILE A 133 -20.65 5.57 -14.05
C ILE A 133 -20.22 5.78 -12.60
N PHE A 134 -19.92 7.03 -12.22
CA PHE A 134 -19.34 7.38 -10.90
C PHE A 134 -18.03 6.63 -10.58
N ALA A 135 -17.26 6.31 -11.60
CA ALA A 135 -15.93 5.73 -11.49
C ALA A 135 -14.92 6.68 -12.15
N PRO A 136 -14.23 7.53 -11.39
CA PRO A 136 -13.13 8.33 -11.92
C PRO A 136 -12.12 7.47 -12.66
N ALA A 137 -11.56 7.98 -13.75
CA ALA A 137 -10.51 7.27 -14.46
C ALA A 137 -9.30 7.09 -13.54
N PRO A 138 -8.71 5.89 -13.45
CA PRO A 138 -7.47 5.70 -12.74
C PRO A 138 -6.32 6.37 -13.52
N ALA A 139 -5.35 6.92 -12.80
CA ALA A 139 -4.05 7.28 -13.38
C ALA A 139 -3.17 6.02 -13.46
N ASP A 140 -2.17 6.04 -14.32
CA ASP A 140 -1.20 4.96 -14.43
C ASP A 140 -0.49 4.68 -13.10
N PRO A 141 -0.06 3.42 -12.86
CA PRO A 141 0.67 3.06 -11.65
C PRO A 141 1.95 3.88 -11.50
N GLN A 142 2.16 4.40 -10.31
CA GLN A 142 3.42 5.05 -9.95
C GLN A 142 4.41 3.98 -9.49
N LEU A 143 5.40 3.72 -10.30
CA LEU A 143 6.49 2.81 -9.94
C LEU A 143 7.50 3.61 -9.13
N SER A 144 7.54 3.39 -7.83
CA SER A 144 8.40 4.11 -6.89
C SER A 144 9.88 3.69 -6.95
N ALA A 145 10.41 3.51 -8.15
CA ALA A 145 11.78 3.03 -8.36
C ALA A 145 12.87 4.04 -7.94
N SER A 146 12.53 5.26 -7.51
CA SER A 146 13.55 6.29 -7.28
C SER A 146 13.29 7.25 -6.11
N SER A 147 12.27 7.06 -5.29
CA SER A 147 12.12 7.93 -4.12
C SER A 147 13.00 7.45 -2.97
N LEU A 148 13.85 8.34 -2.47
CA LEU A 148 14.67 8.10 -1.28
C LEU A 148 13.85 8.26 -0.01
N LEU A 149 13.09 9.37 0.05
CA LEU A 149 12.24 9.74 1.17
C LEU A 149 10.80 9.99 0.68
N TYR A 150 9.87 9.94 1.62
CA TYR A 150 8.50 10.32 1.37
C TYR A 150 7.89 11.03 2.59
N TYR A 151 6.81 11.75 2.38
CA TYR A 151 6.08 12.41 3.44
C TYR A 151 4.59 12.09 3.31
N PRO A 152 3.93 11.59 4.36
CA PRO A 152 2.50 11.28 4.34
C PRO A 152 1.68 12.57 4.19
N SER A 153 0.69 12.56 3.33
CA SER A 153 -0.25 13.66 3.19
C SER A 153 -1.68 13.15 3.11
N ASP A 154 -2.66 14.04 3.27
CA ASP A 154 -4.08 13.66 3.27
C ASP A 154 -4.54 13.14 1.91
N ASN A 155 -3.93 13.58 0.83
CA ASN A 155 -4.28 13.17 -0.53
C ASN A 155 -3.39 12.04 -1.04
N ASP A 156 -2.09 12.32 -1.18
CA ASP A 156 -1.09 11.38 -1.68
C ASP A 156 0.22 11.56 -0.92
N ASP A 157 0.96 10.47 -0.77
CA ASP A 157 2.30 10.55 -0.22
C ASP A 157 3.19 11.36 -1.18
N LEU A 158 3.88 12.34 -0.63
CA LEU A 158 4.85 13.12 -1.38
C LEU A 158 6.17 12.32 -1.43
N ASN A 159 6.78 12.24 -2.60
CA ASN A 159 8.01 11.50 -2.82
C ASN A 159 9.16 12.46 -3.15
N PHE A 160 10.35 12.17 -2.62
CA PHE A 160 11.55 12.99 -2.78
C PHE A 160 12.73 12.13 -3.20
N ALA A 161 13.45 12.57 -4.22
CA ALA A 161 14.61 11.85 -4.75
C ALA A 161 15.87 12.09 -3.91
N SER A 162 15.92 13.13 -3.07
CA SER A 162 17.08 13.49 -2.26
C SER A 162 16.71 14.09 -0.92
N VAL A 163 17.65 14.04 0.03
CA VAL A 163 17.56 14.72 1.33
C VAL A 163 17.39 16.23 1.15
N ALA A 164 18.12 16.84 0.23
CA ALA A 164 18.06 18.30 -0.01
C ALA A 164 16.68 18.74 -0.49
N GLU A 165 16.05 17.97 -1.37
CA GLU A 165 14.68 18.23 -1.83
C GLU A 165 13.68 18.10 -0.68
N TYR A 166 13.81 17.05 0.14
CA TYR A 166 12.98 16.84 1.32
C TYR A 166 13.13 17.96 2.34
N GLU A 167 14.35 18.36 2.68
CA GLU A 167 14.59 19.47 3.62
C GLU A 167 14.07 20.82 3.08
N THR A 168 14.16 21.05 1.76
CA THR A 168 13.55 22.21 1.12
C THR A 168 12.02 22.18 1.32
N PHE A 169 11.40 21.04 1.17
CA PHE A 169 9.97 20.87 1.47
C PHE A 169 9.67 21.17 2.94
N LEU A 170 10.44 20.65 3.90
CA LEU A 170 10.24 20.91 5.33
C LEU A 170 10.32 22.40 5.65
N ARG A 171 11.31 23.12 5.07
CA ARG A 171 11.46 24.58 5.24
C ARG A 171 10.27 25.33 4.65
N ARG A 172 9.90 25.01 3.42
CA ARG A 172 8.79 25.67 2.72
C ARG A 172 7.45 25.49 3.43
N THR A 173 7.24 24.35 4.10
CA THR A 173 5.99 24.03 4.80
C THR A 173 6.01 24.39 6.28
N GLY A 174 7.07 25.05 6.78
CA GLY A 174 7.19 25.44 8.18
C GLY A 174 7.41 24.25 9.15
N ARG A 175 7.84 23.10 8.63
CA ARG A 175 8.13 21.90 9.41
C ARG A 175 9.59 21.80 9.84
N TRP A 176 10.45 22.62 9.28
CA TRP A 176 11.84 22.69 9.68
C TRP A 176 11.98 23.23 11.11
N LYS A 177 12.73 22.53 11.95
CA LYS A 177 13.01 22.94 13.32
C LYS A 177 14.52 22.89 13.54
N GLU A 178 15.13 24.05 13.70
CA GLU A 178 16.58 24.13 13.96
C GLU A 178 16.95 23.44 15.27
N GLY A 179 18.00 22.64 15.24
CA GLY A 179 18.49 21.90 16.43
C GLY A 179 17.58 20.74 16.90
N ALA A 180 16.47 20.46 16.20
CA ALA A 180 15.61 19.35 16.59
C ALA A 180 16.26 18.00 16.33
N PRO A 181 15.98 16.98 17.17
CA PRO A 181 16.39 15.60 16.90
C PRO A 181 15.88 15.14 15.56
N ARG A 182 16.71 14.42 14.81
CA ARG A 182 16.41 13.91 13.47
C ARG A 182 16.20 12.40 13.53
N ILE A 183 14.96 11.99 13.31
CA ILE A 183 14.53 10.61 13.41
C ILE A 183 14.35 10.03 12.02
N VAL A 184 15.16 9.06 11.65
CA VAL A 184 14.99 8.28 10.42
C VAL A 184 14.02 7.14 10.71
N LEU A 185 13.05 6.97 9.84
CA LEU A 185 11.94 6.02 10.04
C LEU A 185 11.67 5.24 8.76
N THR A 186 11.55 3.92 8.86
CA THR A 186 10.98 3.09 7.79
C THR A 186 9.73 2.38 8.28
N GLY A 187 8.71 2.35 7.43
CA GLY A 187 7.47 1.62 7.71
C GLY A 187 7.47 0.22 7.12
N GLN A 188 6.46 -0.56 7.44
CA GLN A 188 6.27 -1.94 6.93
C GLN A 188 5.46 -1.92 5.66
N MET A 189 4.96 -1.16 5.04
CA MET A 189 4.16 -1.03 3.81
C MET A 189 3.75 0.45 3.60
N GLY A 190 4.69 1.31 3.80
CA GLY A 190 4.48 2.75 3.87
C GLY A 190 4.66 3.28 5.29
N VAL A 191 4.83 4.57 5.44
CA VAL A 191 5.01 5.22 6.75
C VAL A 191 3.68 5.36 7.46
N PRO A 192 3.59 4.98 8.73
CA PRO A 192 2.39 5.25 9.52
C PRO A 192 2.22 6.76 9.72
N ASP A 193 1.24 7.36 9.09
CA ASP A 193 0.93 8.79 9.16
C ASP A 193 0.85 9.29 10.62
N SER A 194 0.23 8.48 11.47
CA SER A 194 0.07 8.79 12.90
C SER A 194 1.39 8.86 13.65
N LEU A 195 2.37 8.01 13.34
CA LEU A 195 3.66 8.02 13.99
C LEU A 195 4.48 9.25 13.58
N VAL A 196 4.50 9.58 12.29
CA VAL A 196 5.14 10.83 11.80
C VAL A 196 4.54 12.03 12.51
N ALA A 197 3.21 12.13 12.54
CA ALA A 197 2.53 13.24 13.19
C ALA A 197 2.81 13.34 14.70
N VAL A 198 2.93 12.22 15.41
CA VAL A 198 3.29 12.21 16.84
C VAL A 198 4.73 12.67 17.05
N LEU A 199 5.68 12.13 16.28
CA LEU A 199 7.09 12.51 16.39
C LEU A 199 7.31 14.00 16.07
N GLU A 200 6.63 14.53 15.06
CA GLU A 200 6.70 15.97 14.74
C GLU A 200 6.10 16.85 15.86
N ARG A 201 4.96 16.44 16.44
CA ARG A 201 4.35 17.17 17.57
C ARG A 201 5.22 17.16 18.81
N THR A 202 6.00 16.11 19.03
CA THR A 202 6.95 16.03 20.17
C THR A 202 8.29 16.73 19.90
N GLY A 203 8.38 17.48 18.81
CA GLY A 203 9.52 18.37 18.56
C GLY A 203 10.61 17.80 17.68
N ASN A 204 10.42 16.63 17.09
CA ASN A 204 11.40 16.01 16.22
C ASN A 204 11.24 16.44 14.76
N MET A 205 12.29 16.32 13.98
CA MET A 205 12.23 16.23 12.51
C MET A 205 12.28 14.77 12.09
N VAL A 206 11.34 14.36 11.24
CA VAL A 206 11.20 12.96 10.83
C VAL A 206 11.62 12.82 9.38
N TYR A 207 12.43 11.81 9.09
CA TYR A 207 12.92 11.45 7.76
C TYR A 207 12.39 10.06 7.40
N PRO A 208 11.19 9.98 6.82
CA PRO A 208 10.63 8.72 6.38
C PRO A 208 11.35 8.23 5.12
N VAL A 209 12.00 7.07 5.21
CA VAL A 209 12.81 6.51 4.12
C VAL A 209 12.23 5.17 3.65
N ASN A 210 12.42 4.87 2.37
CA ASN A 210 12.02 3.58 1.81
C ASN A 210 12.90 2.42 2.31
N SER A 211 14.17 2.69 2.59
CA SER A 211 15.11 1.71 3.11
C SER A 211 16.18 2.36 3.97
N ILE A 212 16.25 2.01 5.25
CA ILE A 212 17.34 2.44 6.15
C ILE A 212 18.69 1.95 5.60
N GLN A 213 18.74 0.73 5.09
CA GLN A 213 19.98 0.17 4.56
C GLN A 213 20.54 0.97 3.38
N LEU A 214 19.71 1.35 2.43
CA LEU A 214 20.14 2.20 1.31
C LEU A 214 20.49 3.60 1.78
N PHE A 215 19.70 4.16 2.69
CA PHE A 215 19.96 5.49 3.25
C PHE A 215 21.33 5.61 3.92
N ILE A 216 21.75 4.56 4.64
CA ILE A 216 23.10 4.49 5.24
C ILE A 216 24.15 4.23 4.15
N LYS A 217 23.93 3.23 3.29
CA LYS A 217 24.92 2.81 2.27
C LYS A 217 25.31 3.95 1.31
N GLU A 218 24.36 4.82 1.00
CA GLU A 218 24.56 5.96 0.12
C GLU A 218 25.07 7.22 0.85
N GLY A 219 25.38 7.13 2.13
CA GLY A 219 25.95 8.22 2.94
C GLY A 219 24.96 9.31 3.36
N HIS A 220 23.66 9.10 3.15
CA HIS A 220 22.64 10.10 3.51
C HIS A 220 22.49 10.25 5.02
N ALA A 221 22.67 9.16 5.77
CA ALA A 221 22.58 9.18 7.24
C ALA A 221 23.63 10.09 7.88
N ASP A 222 24.85 10.14 7.33
CA ASP A 222 25.90 11.04 7.79
C ASP A 222 25.58 12.51 7.50
N SER A 223 25.01 12.81 6.32
CA SER A 223 24.63 14.15 5.93
C SER A 223 23.48 14.73 6.77
N VAL A 224 22.57 13.88 7.22
CA VAL A 224 21.43 14.26 8.07
C VAL A 224 21.82 14.45 9.52
N THR A 225 22.88 13.84 10.02
CA THR A 225 23.22 13.80 11.46
C THR A 225 22.08 13.17 12.28
N VAL A 226 21.85 11.90 12.06
CA VAL A 226 20.72 11.14 12.64
C VAL A 226 20.83 11.03 14.15
N SER A 227 19.73 11.29 14.86
CA SER A 227 19.62 11.17 16.31
C SER A 227 19.07 9.79 16.74
N ALA A 228 18.18 9.20 15.97
CA ALA A 228 17.66 7.85 16.20
C ALA A 228 17.11 7.25 14.90
N MET A 229 17.02 5.91 14.85
CA MET A 229 16.41 5.20 13.75
C MET A 229 15.28 4.26 14.22
N ILE A 230 14.15 4.31 13.57
CA ILE A 230 12.99 3.44 13.86
C ILE A 230 12.77 2.55 12.64
N ASN A 231 13.03 1.26 12.80
CA ASN A 231 12.76 0.28 11.75
C ASN A 231 11.50 -0.51 12.04
N MET A 232 10.47 -0.29 11.24
CA MET A 232 9.22 -1.04 11.28
C MET A 232 9.10 -2.06 10.12
N ALA A 233 10.10 -2.12 9.24
CA ALA A 233 10.10 -3.10 8.16
C ALA A 233 10.23 -4.53 8.71
N HIS A 234 9.61 -5.48 8.02
CA HIS A 234 9.79 -6.90 8.35
C HIS A 234 11.22 -7.35 8.11
N GLY A 235 11.67 -8.23 8.98
CA GLY A 235 12.94 -8.88 8.87
C GLY A 235 14.02 -8.33 9.80
N ARG A 236 15.17 -8.99 9.80
CA ARG A 236 16.32 -8.60 10.59
C ARG A 236 17.05 -7.46 9.90
N MET A 237 17.44 -6.44 10.65
CA MET A 237 18.38 -5.44 10.15
C MET A 237 19.69 -6.13 9.78
N GLY A 238 20.23 -5.80 8.60
CA GLY A 238 21.51 -6.34 8.15
C GLY A 238 22.67 -5.85 9.05
N ASP A 239 23.74 -6.63 9.12
CA ASP A 239 24.89 -6.35 9.98
C ASP A 239 25.48 -4.94 9.73
N MET A 240 25.48 -4.48 8.47
CA MET A 240 25.93 -3.13 8.10
C MET A 240 25.13 -2.02 8.81
N VAL A 241 23.81 -2.19 9.00
CA VAL A 241 22.98 -1.23 9.72
C VAL A 241 23.31 -1.26 11.20
N VAL A 242 23.41 -2.45 11.77
CA VAL A 242 23.76 -2.64 13.20
C VAL A 242 25.14 -2.04 13.51
N ASP A 243 26.13 -2.29 12.66
CA ASP A 243 27.48 -1.74 12.80
C ASP A 243 27.48 -0.21 12.71
N TYR A 244 26.72 0.36 11.77
CA TYR A 244 26.59 1.80 11.61
C TYR A 244 25.97 2.46 12.87
N LEU A 245 24.88 1.89 13.37
CA LEU A 245 24.22 2.38 14.58
C LEU A 245 25.14 2.31 15.80
N GLY A 246 25.80 1.18 16.00
CA GLY A 246 26.75 0.98 17.09
C GLY A 246 27.94 1.93 17.03
N LYS A 247 28.56 2.09 15.86
CA LYS A 247 29.69 3.01 15.62
C LYS A 247 29.37 4.46 15.90
N ASN A 248 28.14 4.89 15.57
CA ASN A 248 27.70 6.28 15.71
C ASN A 248 26.87 6.51 16.99
N ASN A 249 26.75 5.50 17.85
CA ASN A 249 25.96 5.55 19.10
C ASN A 249 24.51 6.04 18.86
N ILE A 250 23.88 5.53 17.79
CA ILE A 250 22.50 5.85 17.40
C ILE A 250 21.58 4.76 17.94
N PRO A 251 20.56 5.09 18.77
CA PRO A 251 19.56 4.15 19.25
C PRO A 251 18.53 3.77 18.18
#